data_b54ec1bdbd0a1b6be778ab0cb2df554e
#
_entry.id   b54ec1bdbd0a1b6be778ab0cb2df554e
#
_cell.length_a   1.000
_cell.length_b   1.000
_cell.length_c   1.000
_cell.angle_alpha   90.00
_cell.angle_beta   90.00
_cell.angle_gamma   90.00
#
_symmetry.space_group_name_H-M   'P 1'
#
loop_
_entity.id
_entity.type
_entity.pdbx_description
1 polymer ?
#
loop_
_entity_poly.entity_id
_entity_poly.type
_entity_poly.pdbx_seq_one_letter_code
_entity_poly.pdbx_strand_id
1 'polypeptide(L)'
;MKQSPPPDADDAALALTALAWILGDEARAERFLALTGLTPDALRGALEDRATQAAILTFLTGHENDLVSCAAAIDSDPALLAAAAARLDGTGF
;
A
#
# COMPACT_ATOMS: atom_id res chain seq x y z
N MET A 1 5.07 30.28 -2.78
CA MET A 1 5.66 29.51 -1.71
C MET A 1 5.20 28.05 -1.75
N LYS A 2 6.13 27.14 -1.61
CA LYS A 2 5.81 25.73 -1.71
C LYS A 2 5.51 25.15 -0.33
N GLN A 3 4.37 24.48 -0.22
CA GLN A 3 4.03 23.78 1.01
C GLN A 3 4.42 22.33 0.89
N SER A 4 4.98 21.81 1.96
CA SER A 4 5.25 20.39 2.02
C SER A 4 3.92 19.65 2.27
N PRO A 5 3.67 18.57 1.55
CA PRO A 5 2.47 17.77 1.85
C PRO A 5 2.57 17.16 3.23
N PRO A 6 1.45 16.88 3.88
CA PRO A 6 1.48 16.16 5.15
C PRO A 6 2.18 14.81 4.96
N PRO A 7 2.83 14.28 6.01
CA PRO A 7 3.46 12.95 5.88
C PRO A 7 2.50 11.88 5.40
N ASP A 8 1.22 11.98 5.81
CA ASP A 8 0.21 11.01 5.39
C ASP A 8 -0.04 11.04 3.90
N ALA A 9 0.12 12.20 3.26
CA ALA A 9 -0.10 12.31 1.83
C ALA A 9 0.96 11.52 1.05
N ASP A 10 2.22 11.56 1.53
CA ASP A 10 3.28 10.77 0.90
C ASP A 10 3.05 9.29 1.10
N ASP A 11 2.61 8.89 2.29
CA ASP A 11 2.32 7.49 2.57
C ASP A 11 1.14 7.01 1.74
N ALA A 12 0.12 7.84 1.58
CA ALA A 12 -1.03 7.51 0.76
C ALA A 12 -0.62 7.31 -0.70
N ALA A 13 0.20 8.22 -1.22
CA ALA A 13 0.69 8.09 -2.60
C ALA A 13 1.50 6.82 -2.78
N LEU A 14 2.33 6.49 -1.81
CA LEU A 14 3.13 5.27 -1.87
C LEU A 14 2.22 4.04 -1.86
N ALA A 15 1.20 4.04 -1.00
CA ALA A 15 0.26 2.92 -0.93
C ALA A 15 -0.47 2.73 -2.26
N LEU A 16 -0.91 3.82 -2.89
CA LEU A 16 -1.63 3.72 -4.16
C LEU A 16 -0.72 3.28 -5.29
N THR A 17 0.54 3.71 -5.28
CA THR A 17 1.52 3.25 -6.25
C THR A 17 1.76 1.75 -6.08
N ALA A 18 1.87 1.30 -4.84
CA ALA A 18 2.03 -0.12 -4.54
C ALA A 18 0.81 -0.92 -4.98
N LEU A 19 -0.39 -0.35 -4.79
CA LEU A 19 -1.61 -1.02 -5.21
C LEU A 19 -1.63 -1.24 -6.72
N ALA A 20 -1.19 -0.26 -7.49
CA ALA A 20 -1.12 -0.42 -8.94
C ALA A 20 -0.24 -1.60 -9.31
N TRP A 21 0.87 -1.77 -8.60
CA TRP A 21 1.75 -2.93 -8.84
C TRP A 21 1.05 -4.23 -8.46
N ILE A 22 0.35 -4.25 -7.32
CA ILE A 22 -0.38 -5.45 -6.87
C ILE A 22 -1.40 -5.87 -7.93
N LEU A 23 -2.15 -4.89 -8.44
CA LEU A 23 -3.21 -5.17 -9.40
C LEU A 23 -2.68 -5.48 -10.81
N GLY A 24 -1.40 -5.29 -11.04
CA GLY A 24 -0.79 -5.58 -12.33
C GLY A 24 -0.59 -7.06 -12.61
N ASP A 25 -0.83 -7.92 -11.63
CA ASP A 25 -0.74 -9.37 -11.78
C ASP A 25 -2.03 -10.00 -11.26
N GLU A 26 -2.69 -10.80 -12.08
CA GLU A 26 -4.02 -11.31 -11.76
C GLU A 26 -4.03 -12.16 -10.48
N ALA A 27 -3.07 -13.06 -10.36
CA ALA A 27 -3.01 -13.92 -9.18
C ALA A 27 -2.72 -13.12 -7.91
N ARG A 28 -1.88 -12.12 -8.04
CA ARG A 28 -1.52 -11.25 -6.92
C ARG A 28 -2.73 -10.40 -6.52
N ALA A 29 -3.46 -9.88 -7.50
CA ALA A 29 -4.66 -9.10 -7.24
C ALA A 29 -5.72 -9.94 -6.53
N GLU A 30 -5.94 -11.18 -6.98
CA GLU A 30 -6.91 -12.06 -6.36
C GLU A 30 -6.53 -12.35 -4.91
N ARG A 31 -5.26 -12.59 -4.65
CA ARG A 31 -4.79 -12.87 -3.30
C ARG A 31 -5.00 -11.66 -2.39
N PHE A 32 -4.72 -10.46 -2.92
CA PHE A 32 -4.93 -9.23 -2.17
C PHE A 32 -6.40 -9.05 -1.79
N LEU A 33 -7.29 -9.23 -2.76
CA LEU A 33 -8.72 -9.06 -2.50
C LEU A 33 -9.23 -10.13 -1.53
N ALA A 34 -8.74 -11.36 -1.66
CA ALA A 34 -9.14 -12.43 -0.76
C ALA A 34 -8.70 -12.16 0.68
N LEU A 35 -7.47 -11.66 0.86
CA LEU A 35 -6.95 -11.43 2.19
C LEU A 35 -7.56 -10.20 2.86
N THR A 36 -7.91 -9.18 2.09
CA THR A 36 -8.51 -7.97 2.64
C THR A 36 -10.02 -8.06 2.75
N GLY A 37 -10.64 -8.99 2.02
CA GLY A 37 -12.09 -9.10 1.99
C GLY A 37 -12.75 -8.02 1.14
N LEU A 38 -11.97 -7.24 0.40
CA LEU A 38 -12.51 -6.18 -0.44
C LEU A 38 -12.92 -6.70 -1.80
N THR A 39 -14.01 -6.14 -2.33
CA THR A 39 -14.37 -6.34 -3.73
C THR A 39 -13.71 -5.24 -4.54
N PRO A 40 -13.59 -5.40 -5.88
CA PRO A 40 -13.05 -4.33 -6.71
C PRO A 40 -13.81 -3.01 -6.55
N ASP A 41 -15.13 -3.06 -6.45
CA ASP A 41 -15.93 -1.85 -6.27
C ASP A 41 -15.69 -1.21 -4.90
N ALA A 42 -15.62 -2.02 -3.85
CA ALA A 42 -15.35 -1.51 -2.51
C ALA A 42 -13.96 -0.89 -2.44
N LEU A 43 -12.98 -1.54 -3.07
CA LEU A 43 -11.63 -1.00 -3.11
C LEU A 43 -11.60 0.35 -3.82
N ARG A 44 -12.28 0.44 -4.96
CA ARG A 44 -12.30 1.67 -5.75
C ARG A 44 -12.89 2.82 -4.94
N GLY A 45 -13.91 2.56 -4.13
CA GLY A 45 -14.55 3.58 -3.32
C GLY A 45 -13.81 3.90 -2.02
N ALA A 46 -12.77 3.12 -1.68
CA ALA A 46 -12.07 3.26 -0.40
C ALA A 46 -10.61 3.67 -0.56
N LEU A 47 -10.20 4.11 -1.75
CA LEU A 47 -8.78 4.40 -2.01
C LEU A 47 -8.25 5.54 -1.14
N GLU A 48 -9.11 6.44 -0.67
CA GLU A 48 -8.68 7.55 0.16
C GLU A 48 -8.76 7.23 1.65
N ASP A 49 -9.29 6.06 2.01
CA ASP A 49 -9.37 5.66 3.40
C ASP A 49 -8.01 5.24 3.91
N ARG A 50 -7.62 5.79 5.06
CA ARG A 50 -6.34 5.46 5.67
C ARG A 50 -6.24 3.97 5.98
N ALA A 51 -7.34 3.36 6.44
CA ALA A 51 -7.35 1.94 6.76
C ALA A 51 -7.09 1.09 5.52
N THR A 52 -7.65 1.49 4.37
CA THR A 52 -7.43 0.79 3.12
C THR A 52 -5.98 0.91 2.68
N GLN A 53 -5.42 2.11 2.78
CA GLN A 53 -4.02 2.34 2.44
C GLN A 53 -3.10 1.52 3.33
N ALA A 54 -3.41 1.44 4.62
CA ALA A 54 -2.65 0.60 5.53
C ALA A 54 -2.73 -0.86 5.13
N ALA A 55 -3.92 -1.33 4.75
CA ALA A 55 -4.11 -2.71 4.35
C ALA A 55 -3.31 -3.06 3.09
N ILE A 56 -3.21 -2.11 2.15
CA ILE A 56 -2.41 -2.31 0.94
C ILE A 56 -0.96 -2.60 1.29
N LEU A 57 -0.37 -1.76 2.12
CA LEU A 57 1.03 -1.91 2.47
C LEU A 57 1.25 -3.08 3.41
N THR A 58 0.30 -3.35 4.31
CA THR A 58 0.39 -4.49 5.21
C THR A 58 0.36 -5.82 4.45
N PHE A 59 -0.41 -5.87 3.36
CA PHE A 59 -0.41 -7.04 2.49
C PHE A 59 1.02 -7.36 2.02
N LEU A 60 1.75 -6.32 1.62
CA LEU A 60 3.13 -6.50 1.16
C LEU A 60 4.07 -6.89 2.29
N THR A 61 3.93 -6.26 3.45
CA THR A 61 4.83 -6.58 4.57
C THR A 61 4.61 -7.98 5.09
N GLY A 62 3.46 -8.57 4.84
CA GLY A 62 3.17 -9.94 5.20
C GLY A 62 3.69 -10.95 4.19
N HIS A 63 4.23 -10.50 3.06
CA HIS A 63 4.72 -11.36 1.98
C HIS A 63 6.04 -10.81 1.48
N GLU A 64 7.14 -11.27 2.07
CA GLU A 64 8.45 -10.68 1.84
C GLU A 64 8.85 -10.63 0.37
N ASN A 65 8.58 -11.70 -0.38
CA ASN A 65 8.94 -11.70 -1.81
C ASN A 65 8.19 -10.60 -2.56
N ASP A 66 6.91 -10.41 -2.24
CA ASP A 66 6.12 -9.36 -2.87
C ASP A 66 6.60 -7.98 -2.44
N LEU A 67 6.98 -7.84 -1.17
CA LEU A 67 7.49 -6.57 -0.66
C LEU A 67 8.74 -6.15 -1.40
N VAL A 68 9.71 -7.05 -1.56
CA VAL A 68 10.96 -6.77 -2.24
C VAL A 68 10.70 -6.49 -3.72
N SER A 69 9.86 -7.30 -4.36
CA SER A 69 9.56 -7.13 -5.78
C SER A 69 8.83 -5.83 -6.05
N CYS A 70 7.89 -5.47 -5.18
CA CYS A 70 7.15 -4.22 -5.32
C CYS A 70 8.09 -3.04 -5.16
N ALA A 71 8.92 -3.06 -4.13
CA ALA A 71 9.86 -1.96 -3.89
C ALA A 71 10.75 -1.72 -5.10
N ALA A 72 11.26 -2.80 -5.69
CA ALA A 72 12.09 -2.68 -6.89
C ALA A 72 11.29 -2.12 -8.06
N ALA A 73 10.06 -2.57 -8.24
CA ALA A 73 9.24 -2.17 -9.38
C ALA A 73 8.83 -0.70 -9.33
N ILE A 74 8.61 -0.17 -8.12
CA ILE A 74 8.19 1.22 -7.95
C ILE A 74 9.33 2.14 -7.55
N ASP A 75 10.57 1.63 -7.66
CA ASP A 75 11.78 2.39 -7.36
C ASP A 75 11.77 2.91 -5.93
N SER A 76 11.43 2.04 -5.00
CA SER A 76 11.39 2.35 -3.58
C SER A 76 12.25 1.34 -2.83
N ASP A 77 12.06 1.27 -1.53
CA ASP A 77 12.86 0.43 -0.65
C ASP A 77 11.91 -0.34 0.28
N PRO A 78 12.14 -1.64 0.50
CA PRO A 78 11.27 -2.40 1.40
C PRO A 78 11.08 -1.76 2.77
N ALA A 79 12.14 -1.15 3.31
CA ALA A 79 12.04 -0.50 4.62
C ALA A 79 11.11 0.72 4.58
N LEU A 80 11.09 1.43 3.45
CA LEU A 80 10.20 2.58 3.30
C LEU A 80 8.75 2.14 3.24
N LEU A 81 8.48 1.03 2.55
CA LEU A 81 7.13 0.50 2.49
C LEU A 81 6.66 0.04 3.86
N ALA A 82 7.52 -0.64 4.61
CA ALA A 82 7.18 -1.10 5.95
C ALA A 82 6.94 0.07 6.90
N ALA A 83 7.76 1.11 6.81
CA ALA A 83 7.58 2.29 7.65
C ALA A 83 6.27 3.01 7.34
N ALA A 84 5.92 3.11 6.06
CA ALA A 84 4.67 3.74 5.67
C ALA A 84 3.48 2.93 6.17
N ALA A 85 3.57 1.60 6.11
CA ALA A 85 2.51 0.75 6.62
C ALA A 85 2.26 1.01 8.10
N ALA A 86 3.33 1.11 8.88
CA ALA A 86 3.21 1.37 10.31
C ALA A 86 2.58 2.73 10.59
N ARG A 87 2.97 3.75 9.84
CA ARG A 87 2.42 5.09 10.03
C ARG A 87 0.92 5.13 9.69
N LEU A 88 0.54 4.49 8.58
CA LEU A 88 -0.85 4.47 8.16
C LEU A 88 -1.71 3.67 9.12
N ASP A 89 -1.16 2.64 9.71
CA ASP A 89 -1.86 1.80 10.67
C ASP A 89 -1.98 2.48 12.05
N GLY A 90 -1.28 3.57 12.25
CA GLY A 90 -1.36 4.30 13.50
C GLY A 90 -0.59 3.66 14.64
N THR A 91 0.31 2.73 14.33
CA THR A 91 1.07 2.01 15.36
C THR A 91 2.49 2.53 15.52
N GLY A 92 2.86 3.52 14.76
CA GLY A 92 4.22 4.04 14.78
C GLY A 92 4.37 5.17 15.79
N PHE A 93 4.71 4.85 16.98
CA PHE A 93 5.03 5.89 17.96
C PHE A 93 5.95 5.37 19.01
#